data_b3e2fc32cc34b47ae92968ec9157815b
#
_entry.id   b3e2fc32cc34b47ae92968ec9157815b
#
_cell.length_a   1.000
_cell.length_b   1.000
_cell.length_c   1.000
_cell.angle_alpha   90.00
_cell.angle_beta   90.00
_cell.angle_gamma   90.00
#
_symmetry.space_group_name_H-M   'P 1'
#
loop_
_entity.id
_entity.type
_entity.pdbx_description
1 polymer ?
#
loop_
_entity_poly.entity_id
_entity_poly.type
_entity_poly.pdbx_seq_one_letter_code
_entity_poly.pdbx_strand_id
1 'polypeptide(L)'
;FEGITSNLRVVLDYGKREELMLLALVNNETGEELNPYSLEIWASKNGLSTPRKYYMTYEETYAQSLKNVTGEEGFVLTWYRQGQTPYRLKLKYVDYLRLHRLITGVSPRRILELLRDPYSVSVTLDELLNNSTPGFKHFVTKWQIAIEAEYQRIENESKRIFREAATDVISMDIPFVQLKKEYALRFTRPENKEFEAVCFAILNGKRVSEVIWKKVGDAQFMRGVQPMVDAYSI
;
A
#
# COMPACT_ATOMS: atom_id res chain seq x y z
N PHE A 1 -3.46 7.34 27.18
CA PHE A 1 -4.19 8.18 26.22
C PHE A 1 -4.07 7.64 24.81
N GLU A 2 -5.06 7.97 23.99
CA GLU A 2 -5.03 7.81 22.53
C GLU A 2 -5.34 9.16 21.87
N GLY A 3 -4.45 9.63 20.99
CA GLY A 3 -4.66 10.83 20.18
C GLY A 3 -5.51 10.50 18.95
N ILE A 4 -6.64 11.16 18.81
CA ILE A 4 -7.52 11.06 17.64
C ILE A 4 -7.39 12.36 16.85
N THR A 5 -6.86 12.27 15.62
CA THR A 5 -6.71 13.41 14.72
C THR A 5 -6.78 12.92 13.28
N SER A 6 -7.25 13.78 12.39
CA SER A 6 -7.32 13.50 10.95
C SER A 6 -5.95 13.18 10.34
N ASN A 7 -4.86 13.72 10.93
CA ASN A 7 -3.49 13.54 10.42
C ASN A 7 -2.83 12.21 10.82
N LEU A 8 -3.25 11.58 11.92
CA LEU A 8 -2.72 10.29 12.40
C LEU A 8 -3.56 9.09 11.95
N ARG A 9 -4.36 9.26 10.96
CA ARG A 9 -5.25 8.24 10.44
C ARG A 9 -4.47 7.16 9.68
N VAL A 10 -4.60 5.90 10.10
CA VAL A 10 -4.03 4.74 9.37
C VAL A 10 -5.14 4.02 8.59
N VAL A 11 -6.18 3.54 9.27
CA VAL A 11 -7.29 2.78 8.67
C VAL A 11 -8.62 3.47 8.90
N LEU A 12 -8.88 3.94 10.14
CA LEU A 12 -10.16 4.48 10.54
C LEU A 12 -10.31 5.95 10.17
N ASP A 13 -11.52 6.32 9.73
CA ASP A 13 -11.90 7.70 9.50
C ASP A 13 -12.63 8.27 10.70
N TYR A 14 -11.92 9.06 11.49
CA TYR A 14 -12.50 9.78 12.61
C TYR A 14 -13.15 11.11 12.19
N GLY A 15 -13.22 11.41 10.87
CA GLY A 15 -13.73 12.66 10.36
C GLY A 15 -12.92 13.87 10.85
N LYS A 16 -13.62 14.86 11.39
CA LYS A 16 -13.00 16.10 11.93
C LYS A 16 -12.71 16.01 13.43
N ARG A 17 -12.77 14.83 14.03
CA ARG A 17 -12.49 14.68 15.47
C ARG A 17 -11.02 14.94 15.74
N GLU A 18 -10.78 15.82 16.70
CA GLU A 18 -9.44 16.11 17.24
C GLU A 18 -9.58 16.07 18.76
N GLU A 19 -9.15 14.99 19.37
CA GLU A 19 -9.29 14.81 20.82
C GLU A 19 -8.22 13.89 21.39
N LEU A 20 -8.00 14.02 22.68
CA LEU A 20 -7.19 13.11 23.48
C LEU A 20 -8.12 12.24 24.33
N MET A 21 -8.22 10.97 23.97
CA MET A 21 -9.08 10.01 24.66
C MET A 21 -8.34 9.35 25.81
N LEU A 22 -8.91 9.38 27.01
CA LEU A 22 -8.34 8.74 28.21
C LEU A 22 -8.68 7.25 28.22
N LEU A 23 -7.65 6.40 28.07
CA LEU A 23 -7.81 4.93 28.04
C LEU A 23 -7.72 4.30 29.42
N ALA A 24 -6.82 4.80 30.26
CA ALA A 24 -6.59 4.32 31.62
C ALA A 24 -5.91 5.40 32.47
N LEU A 25 -6.08 5.32 33.78
CA LEU A 25 -5.36 6.12 34.77
C LEU A 25 -4.78 5.17 35.82
N VAL A 26 -3.46 5.16 35.93
CA VAL A 26 -2.70 4.25 36.80
C VAL A 26 -1.94 5.06 37.82
N ASN A 27 -1.99 4.64 39.07
CA ASN A 27 -1.13 5.16 40.14
C ASN A 27 0.29 4.62 39.92
N ASN A 28 1.27 5.51 39.73
CA ASN A 28 2.65 5.10 39.44
C ASN A 28 3.37 4.45 40.64
N GLU A 29 2.89 4.68 41.85
CA GLU A 29 3.51 4.12 43.06
C GLU A 29 2.96 2.71 43.35
N THR A 30 1.65 2.52 43.22
CA THR A 30 0.99 1.26 43.59
C THR A 30 0.75 0.33 42.40
N GLY A 31 0.78 0.86 41.16
CA GLY A 31 0.38 0.14 39.97
C GLY A 31 -1.13 -0.07 39.81
N GLU A 32 -1.92 0.45 40.78
CA GLU A 32 -3.37 0.32 40.72
C GLU A 32 -3.98 1.19 39.63
N GLU A 33 -4.92 0.63 38.87
CA GLU A 33 -5.64 1.33 37.83
C GLU A 33 -7.06 1.65 38.30
N LEU A 34 -7.53 2.85 37.95
CA LEU A 34 -8.92 3.21 38.18
C LEU A 34 -9.87 2.27 37.43
N ASN A 35 -10.91 1.80 38.14
CA ASN A 35 -11.98 1.06 37.48
C ASN A 35 -12.70 1.95 36.46
N PRO A 36 -13.42 1.35 35.45
CA PRO A 36 -14.01 2.10 34.35
C PRO A 36 -15.00 3.19 34.75
N TYR A 37 -15.73 2.99 35.86
CA TYR A 37 -16.69 3.98 36.34
C TYR A 37 -15.96 5.22 36.92
N SER A 38 -14.97 5.00 37.77
CA SER A 38 -14.17 6.06 38.34
C SER A 38 -13.34 6.82 37.27
N LEU A 39 -12.85 6.08 36.25
CA LEU A 39 -12.14 6.67 35.13
C LEU A 39 -13.04 7.64 34.35
N GLU A 40 -14.30 7.28 34.09
CA GLU A 40 -15.26 8.11 33.38
C GLU A 40 -15.63 9.38 34.14
N ILE A 41 -15.82 9.27 35.47
CA ILE A 41 -16.05 10.42 36.33
C ILE A 41 -14.84 11.35 36.30
N TRP A 42 -13.63 10.81 36.42
CA TRP A 42 -12.40 11.58 36.41
C TRP A 42 -12.19 12.28 35.05
N ALA A 43 -12.40 11.55 33.95
CA ALA A 43 -12.29 12.10 32.60
C ALA A 43 -13.26 13.25 32.38
N SER A 44 -14.55 13.05 32.73
CA SER A 44 -15.58 14.08 32.61
C SER A 44 -15.25 15.36 33.38
N LYS A 45 -14.71 15.24 34.59
CA LYS A 45 -14.29 16.38 35.42
C LYS A 45 -13.11 17.16 34.78
N ASN A 46 -12.31 16.51 33.96
CA ASN A 46 -11.14 17.09 33.33
C ASN A 46 -11.34 17.39 31.83
N GLY A 47 -12.57 17.34 31.33
CA GLY A 47 -12.90 17.66 29.94
C GLY A 47 -12.33 16.64 28.92
N LEU A 48 -12.11 15.40 29.35
CA LEU A 48 -11.59 14.31 28.51
C LEU A 48 -12.69 13.31 28.17
N SER A 49 -12.59 12.69 27.01
CA SER A 49 -13.43 11.56 26.60
C SER A 49 -12.82 10.23 27.00
N THR A 50 -13.65 9.19 27.11
CA THR A 50 -13.25 7.79 27.31
C THR A 50 -13.83 6.92 26.20
N PRO A 51 -13.24 5.75 25.91
CA PRO A 51 -13.82 4.81 24.97
C PRO A 51 -15.24 4.39 25.35
N ARG A 52 -16.05 4.15 24.32
CA ARG A 52 -17.40 3.60 24.52
C ARG A 52 -17.31 2.25 25.24
N LYS A 53 -18.17 2.05 26.23
CA LYS A 53 -18.23 0.81 27.02
C LYS A 53 -19.32 -0.11 26.49
N TYR A 54 -19.00 -1.39 26.50
CA TYR A 54 -19.92 -2.48 26.15
C TYR A 54 -19.92 -3.50 27.29
N TYR A 55 -21.09 -4.04 27.62
CA TYR A 55 -21.26 -5.07 28.64
C TYR A 55 -21.61 -6.37 27.91
N MET A 56 -20.56 -7.08 27.45
CA MET A 56 -20.67 -8.31 26.66
C MET A 56 -19.73 -9.36 27.23
N THR A 57 -20.10 -10.62 27.09
CA THR A 57 -19.20 -11.75 27.35
C THR A 57 -18.09 -11.84 26.32
N TYR A 58 -17.09 -12.67 26.56
CA TYR A 58 -16.06 -12.96 25.58
C TYR A 58 -16.65 -13.54 24.29
N GLU A 59 -17.57 -14.51 24.44
CA GLU A 59 -18.22 -15.19 23.32
C GLU A 59 -19.03 -14.23 22.45
N GLU A 60 -19.78 -13.34 23.07
CA GLU A 60 -20.53 -12.30 22.38
C GLU A 60 -19.62 -11.31 21.65
N THR A 61 -18.55 -10.87 22.31
CA THR A 61 -17.57 -9.96 21.73
C THR A 61 -16.82 -10.63 20.57
N TYR A 62 -16.44 -11.90 20.72
CA TYR A 62 -15.81 -12.68 19.66
C TYR A 62 -16.73 -12.82 18.45
N ALA A 63 -18.01 -13.19 18.68
CA ALA A 63 -18.99 -13.28 17.60
C ALA A 63 -19.22 -11.93 16.88
N GLN A 64 -19.19 -10.82 17.61
CA GLN A 64 -19.25 -9.48 17.02
C GLN A 64 -18.01 -9.16 16.19
N SER A 65 -16.81 -9.52 16.65
CA SER A 65 -15.55 -9.24 15.94
C SER A 65 -15.43 -9.95 14.58
N LEU A 66 -16.19 -11.02 14.38
CA LEU A 66 -16.27 -11.74 13.10
C LEU A 66 -17.19 -11.08 12.07
N LYS A 67 -17.97 -10.10 12.48
CA LYS A 67 -18.86 -9.37 11.56
C LYS A 67 -18.08 -8.39 10.71
N ASN A 68 -18.56 -8.15 9.49
CA ASN A 68 -18.03 -7.11 8.62
C ASN A 68 -18.56 -5.76 9.09
N VAL A 69 -17.80 -5.09 9.94
CA VAL A 69 -18.08 -3.75 10.45
C VAL A 69 -17.05 -2.79 9.91
N THR A 70 -17.50 -1.80 9.16
CA THR A 70 -16.65 -0.74 8.62
C THR A 70 -16.58 0.44 9.58
N GLY A 71 -15.40 1.06 9.69
CA GLY A 71 -15.24 2.28 10.50
C GLY A 71 -14.97 2.04 11.99
N GLU A 72 -14.78 0.80 12.43
CA GLU A 72 -14.41 0.44 13.80
C GLU A 72 -13.21 -0.52 13.81
N GLU A 73 -12.32 -0.36 14.80
CA GLU A 73 -11.14 -1.22 14.95
C GLU A 73 -11.48 -2.57 15.59
N GLY A 74 -12.33 -2.55 16.62
CA GLY A 74 -12.68 -3.72 17.43
C GLY A 74 -12.90 -3.37 18.88
N PHE A 75 -12.58 -4.32 19.75
CA PHE A 75 -12.83 -4.25 21.18
C PHE A 75 -11.55 -4.46 21.98
N VAL A 76 -11.50 -3.86 23.17
CA VAL A 76 -10.55 -4.19 24.23
C VAL A 76 -11.35 -4.77 25.40
N LEU A 77 -11.30 -6.08 25.57
CA LEU A 77 -11.85 -6.72 26.75
C LEU A 77 -10.90 -6.50 27.92
N THR A 78 -11.47 -6.15 29.07
CA THR A 78 -10.70 -5.89 30.27
C THR A 78 -11.31 -6.65 31.46
N TRP A 79 -10.50 -7.48 32.09
CA TRP A 79 -10.89 -8.19 33.32
C TRP A 79 -10.20 -7.55 34.50
N TYR A 80 -10.99 -7.04 35.42
CA TYR A 80 -10.50 -6.45 36.67
C TYR A 80 -10.44 -7.49 37.77
N ARG A 81 -9.30 -7.55 38.46
CA ARG A 81 -9.09 -8.36 39.66
C ARG A 81 -8.66 -7.44 40.79
N GLN A 82 -9.24 -7.63 41.98
CA GLN A 82 -8.90 -6.81 43.11
C GLN A 82 -7.41 -6.91 43.44
N GLY A 83 -6.73 -5.78 43.63
CA GLY A 83 -5.31 -5.70 43.94
C GLY A 83 -4.34 -6.17 42.85
N GLN A 84 -4.80 -6.29 41.61
CA GLN A 84 -3.96 -6.72 40.48
C GLN A 84 -4.18 -5.80 39.27
N THR A 85 -3.16 -5.71 38.42
CA THR A 85 -3.26 -5.05 37.11
C THR A 85 -4.33 -5.76 36.26
N PRO A 86 -5.24 -5.01 35.61
CA PRO A 86 -6.24 -5.60 34.73
C PRO A 86 -5.63 -6.37 33.57
N TYR A 87 -6.21 -7.54 33.29
CA TYR A 87 -5.85 -8.30 32.09
C TYR A 87 -6.65 -7.75 30.88
N ARG A 88 -5.97 -7.54 29.75
CA ARG A 88 -6.58 -7.02 28.53
C ARG A 88 -6.35 -7.92 27.34
N LEU A 89 -7.38 -8.06 26.52
CA LEU A 89 -7.34 -8.74 25.23
C LEU A 89 -7.94 -7.84 24.14
N LYS A 90 -7.20 -7.64 23.06
CA LYS A 90 -7.72 -6.93 21.87
C LYS A 90 -8.33 -7.92 20.90
N LEU A 91 -9.60 -7.71 20.55
CA LEU A 91 -10.32 -8.40 19.47
C LEU A 91 -10.62 -7.38 18.38
N LYS A 92 -9.94 -7.51 17.26
CA LYS A 92 -10.12 -6.62 16.12
C LYS A 92 -11.12 -7.20 15.13
N TYR A 93 -11.93 -6.35 14.51
CA TYR A 93 -12.81 -6.77 13.42
C TYR A 93 -12.01 -7.36 12.26
N VAL A 94 -12.60 -8.36 11.60
CA VAL A 94 -11.97 -9.04 10.46
C VAL A 94 -11.69 -8.04 9.33
N ASP A 95 -12.63 -7.16 9.04
CA ASP A 95 -12.47 -6.10 8.03
C ASP A 95 -11.35 -5.12 8.38
N TYR A 96 -11.26 -4.69 9.65
CA TYR A 96 -10.14 -3.84 10.07
C TYR A 96 -8.80 -4.52 9.86
N LEU A 97 -8.68 -5.80 10.26
CA LEU A 97 -7.44 -6.57 10.05
C LEU A 97 -7.08 -6.72 8.57
N ARG A 98 -8.09 -6.94 7.73
CA ARG A 98 -7.91 -6.99 6.28
C ARG A 98 -7.38 -5.66 5.74
N LEU A 99 -8.06 -4.56 6.03
CA LEU A 99 -7.66 -3.21 5.59
C LEU A 99 -6.30 -2.78 6.15
N HIS A 100 -6.05 -3.06 7.42
CA HIS A 100 -4.76 -2.76 8.04
C HIS A 100 -3.60 -3.48 7.34
N ARG A 101 -3.75 -4.79 7.08
CA ARG A 101 -2.73 -5.56 6.32
C ARG A 101 -2.53 -5.01 4.91
N LEU A 102 -3.62 -4.60 4.25
CA LEU A 102 -3.55 -4.00 2.93
C LEU A 102 -2.73 -2.72 2.94
N ILE A 103 -3.04 -1.81 3.86
CA ILE A 103 -2.40 -0.49 3.93
C ILE A 103 -0.94 -0.63 4.38
N THR A 104 -0.66 -1.40 5.44
CA THR A 104 0.69 -1.56 5.98
C THR A 104 1.60 -2.44 5.12
N GLY A 105 1.04 -3.30 4.29
CA GLY A 105 1.77 -4.18 3.36
C GLY A 105 2.05 -3.56 1.99
N VAL A 106 1.56 -2.33 1.73
CA VAL A 106 1.78 -1.69 0.43
C VAL A 106 3.17 -1.09 0.35
N SER A 107 3.90 -1.52 -0.66
CA SER A 107 5.19 -0.99 -1.06
C SER A 107 5.14 -0.62 -2.54
N PRO A 108 6.08 0.18 -3.06
CA PRO A 108 6.17 0.45 -4.48
C PRO A 108 6.22 -0.83 -5.34
N ARG A 109 6.92 -1.84 -4.85
CA ARG A 109 6.96 -3.16 -5.49
C ARG A 109 5.60 -3.84 -5.52
N ARG A 110 4.80 -3.71 -4.45
CA ARG A 110 3.45 -4.27 -4.40
C ARG A 110 2.51 -3.56 -5.36
N ILE A 111 2.63 -2.23 -5.51
CA ILE A 111 1.88 -1.46 -6.50
C ILE A 111 2.24 -1.92 -7.92
N LEU A 112 3.52 -2.12 -8.21
CA LEU A 112 3.98 -2.65 -9.50
C LEU A 112 3.41 -4.06 -9.78
N GLU A 113 3.36 -4.94 -8.80
CA GLU A 113 2.76 -6.28 -8.94
C GLU A 113 1.26 -6.19 -9.27
N LEU A 114 0.53 -5.30 -8.59
CA LEU A 114 -0.91 -5.04 -8.85
C LEU A 114 -1.17 -4.49 -10.26
N LEU A 115 -0.29 -3.60 -10.75
CA LEU A 115 -0.40 -3.07 -12.10
C LEU A 115 -0.04 -4.10 -13.16
N ARG A 116 0.95 -4.95 -12.87
CA ARG A 116 1.40 -6.01 -13.78
C ARG A 116 0.34 -7.11 -13.98
N ASP A 117 -0.30 -7.51 -12.90
CA ASP A 117 -1.29 -8.60 -12.91
C ASP A 117 -2.46 -8.28 -11.95
N PRO A 118 -3.43 -7.48 -12.40
CA PRO A 118 -4.57 -7.05 -11.56
C PRO A 118 -5.44 -8.20 -11.07
N TYR A 119 -5.37 -9.37 -11.70
CA TYR A 119 -6.25 -10.52 -11.41
C TYR A 119 -5.59 -11.60 -10.54
N SER A 120 -4.29 -11.54 -10.34
CA SER A 120 -3.55 -12.55 -9.56
C SER A 120 -3.61 -12.36 -8.05
N VAL A 121 -4.18 -11.26 -7.59
CA VAL A 121 -4.19 -10.86 -6.18
C VAL A 121 -5.61 -10.70 -5.66
N SER A 122 -5.80 -11.09 -4.42
CA SER A 122 -7.10 -10.98 -3.70
C SER A 122 -7.56 -9.53 -3.46
N VAL A 123 -6.79 -8.54 -3.90
CA VAL A 123 -7.04 -7.10 -3.67
C VAL A 123 -6.65 -6.34 -4.92
N THR A 124 -7.57 -5.53 -5.41
CA THR A 124 -7.34 -4.65 -6.55
C THR A 124 -6.76 -3.31 -6.12
N LEU A 125 -6.12 -2.60 -7.06
CA LEU A 125 -5.64 -1.23 -6.82
C LEU A 125 -6.79 -0.28 -6.46
N ASP A 126 -7.95 -0.44 -7.09
CA ASP A 126 -9.17 0.34 -6.79
C ASP A 126 -9.66 0.10 -5.37
N GLU A 127 -9.61 -1.14 -4.89
CA GLU A 127 -9.98 -1.48 -3.52
C GLU A 127 -9.03 -0.84 -2.50
N LEU A 128 -7.72 -0.80 -2.80
CA LEU A 128 -6.74 -0.07 -2.00
C LEU A 128 -7.05 1.43 -1.97
N LEU A 129 -7.32 2.03 -3.12
CA LEU A 129 -7.60 3.46 -3.23
C LEU A 129 -8.91 3.84 -2.54
N ASN A 130 -9.98 3.05 -2.69
CA ASN A 130 -11.29 3.37 -2.15
C ASN A 130 -11.37 3.26 -0.62
N ASN A 131 -10.58 2.38 -0.03
CA ASN A 131 -10.59 2.12 1.43
C ASN A 131 -9.45 2.80 2.20
N SER A 132 -8.74 3.75 1.57
CA SER A 132 -7.55 4.37 2.16
C SER A 132 -7.74 5.83 2.53
N THR A 133 -6.82 6.31 3.38
CA THR A 133 -6.73 7.73 3.76
C THR A 133 -6.27 8.60 2.58
N PRO A 134 -6.57 9.90 2.57
CA PRO A 134 -6.12 10.79 1.50
C PRO A 134 -4.61 10.77 1.28
N GLY A 135 -3.80 10.75 2.34
CA GLY A 135 -2.34 10.68 2.25
C GLY A 135 -1.85 9.37 1.63
N PHE A 136 -2.47 8.26 2.01
CA PHE A 136 -2.14 6.95 1.43
C PHE A 136 -2.59 6.85 -0.04
N LYS A 137 -3.78 7.38 -0.39
CA LYS A 137 -4.20 7.48 -1.79
C LYS A 137 -3.18 8.24 -2.62
N HIS A 138 -2.72 9.37 -2.10
CA HIS A 138 -1.70 10.18 -2.77
C HIS A 138 -0.39 9.40 -2.99
N PHE A 139 0.07 8.67 -1.97
CA PHE A 139 1.23 7.78 -2.09
C PHE A 139 1.04 6.73 -3.19
N VAL A 140 -0.06 5.98 -3.15
CA VAL A 140 -0.35 4.92 -4.13
C VAL A 140 -0.46 5.50 -5.54
N THR A 141 -1.22 6.59 -5.71
CA THR A 141 -1.42 7.24 -7.02
C THR A 141 -0.11 7.77 -7.61
N LYS A 142 0.76 8.37 -6.80
CA LYS A 142 2.08 8.82 -7.28
C LYS A 142 2.93 7.68 -7.80
N TRP A 143 2.99 6.56 -7.06
CA TRP A 143 3.71 5.39 -7.52
C TRP A 143 3.08 4.76 -8.77
N GLN A 144 1.76 4.69 -8.83
CA GLN A 144 1.05 4.23 -10.01
C GLN A 144 1.44 5.05 -11.24
N ILE A 145 1.31 6.39 -11.16
CA ILE A 145 1.64 7.30 -12.25
C ILE A 145 3.11 7.13 -12.69
N ALA A 146 4.04 7.06 -11.74
CA ALA A 146 5.46 6.92 -12.05
C ALA A 146 5.78 5.58 -12.74
N ILE A 147 5.20 4.49 -12.26
CA ILE A 147 5.37 3.15 -12.82
C ILE A 147 4.76 3.05 -14.23
N GLU A 148 3.56 3.57 -14.42
CA GLU A 148 2.88 3.59 -15.71
C GLU A 148 3.61 4.49 -16.73
N ALA A 149 4.09 5.66 -16.30
CA ALA A 149 4.88 6.55 -17.14
C ALA A 149 6.18 5.88 -17.63
N GLU A 150 6.88 5.16 -16.73
CA GLU A 150 8.08 4.44 -17.11
C GLU A 150 7.78 3.26 -18.06
N TYR A 151 6.68 2.54 -17.82
CA TYR A 151 6.22 1.50 -18.74
C TYR A 151 6.00 2.09 -20.15
N GLN A 152 5.26 3.19 -20.26
CA GLN A 152 4.97 3.86 -21.52
C GLN A 152 6.23 4.41 -22.19
N ARG A 153 7.17 4.96 -21.41
CA ARG A 153 8.46 5.43 -21.94
C ARG A 153 9.22 4.30 -22.62
N ILE A 154 9.38 3.17 -21.91
CA ILE A 154 10.11 2.00 -22.43
C ILE A 154 9.39 1.44 -23.67
N GLU A 155 8.06 1.35 -23.64
CA GLU A 155 7.28 0.84 -24.76
C GLU A 155 7.43 1.72 -26.00
N ASN A 156 7.26 3.04 -25.84
CA ASN A 156 7.29 4.01 -26.94
C ASN A 156 8.68 4.10 -27.58
N GLU A 157 9.74 4.17 -26.75
CA GLU A 157 11.11 4.22 -27.25
C GLU A 157 11.50 2.92 -27.95
N SER A 158 11.14 1.77 -27.41
CA SER A 158 11.41 0.49 -28.07
C SER A 158 10.70 0.37 -29.42
N LYS A 159 9.44 0.84 -29.51
CA LYS A 159 8.69 0.87 -30.76
C LYS A 159 9.29 1.86 -31.76
N ARG A 160 9.83 3.00 -31.30
CA ARG A 160 10.52 3.98 -32.13
C ARG A 160 11.78 3.36 -32.73
N ILE A 161 12.67 2.80 -31.87
CA ILE A 161 13.92 2.14 -32.29
C ILE A 161 13.62 1.02 -33.29
N PHE A 162 12.60 0.21 -33.01
CA PHE A 162 12.23 -0.89 -33.93
C PHE A 162 11.77 -0.36 -35.29
N ARG A 163 10.95 0.68 -35.35
CA ARG A 163 10.49 1.28 -36.59
C ARG A 163 11.62 1.91 -37.41
N GLU A 164 12.53 2.63 -36.78
CA GLU A 164 13.72 3.19 -37.43
C GLU A 164 14.59 2.09 -38.00
N ALA A 165 14.87 1.05 -37.20
CA ALA A 165 15.62 -0.11 -37.68
C ALA A 165 14.91 -0.81 -38.86
N ALA A 166 13.60 -0.93 -38.82
CA ALA A 166 12.82 -1.54 -39.90
C ALA A 166 12.90 -0.72 -41.19
N THR A 167 12.81 0.60 -41.09
CA THR A 167 12.95 1.49 -42.26
C THR A 167 14.32 1.34 -42.91
N ASP A 168 15.38 1.35 -42.11
CA ASP A 168 16.75 1.15 -42.57
C ASP A 168 16.93 -0.22 -43.26
N VAL A 169 16.46 -1.29 -42.59
CA VAL A 169 16.66 -2.67 -43.07
C VAL A 169 15.84 -2.95 -44.33
N ILE A 170 14.62 -2.44 -44.43
CA ILE A 170 13.78 -2.59 -45.65
C ILE A 170 14.40 -1.90 -46.86
N SER A 171 15.14 -0.79 -46.66
CA SER A 171 15.83 -0.12 -47.74
C SER A 171 17.04 -0.89 -48.27
N MET A 172 17.48 -1.93 -47.57
CA MET A 172 18.61 -2.76 -47.95
C MET A 172 18.12 -3.95 -48.78
N ASP A 173 18.70 -4.13 -49.93
CA ASP A 173 18.43 -5.32 -50.79
C ASP A 173 19.28 -6.49 -50.29
N ILE A 174 18.87 -7.10 -49.13
CA ILE A 174 19.59 -8.16 -48.46
C ILE A 174 18.74 -9.43 -48.32
N PRO A 175 19.36 -10.61 -48.35
CA PRO A 175 18.66 -11.88 -48.15
C PRO A 175 17.97 -11.93 -46.80
N PHE A 176 16.78 -12.57 -46.75
CA PHE A 176 15.97 -12.72 -45.55
C PHE A 176 16.76 -13.27 -44.33
N VAL A 177 17.71 -14.17 -44.59
CA VAL A 177 18.59 -14.77 -43.55
C VAL A 177 19.44 -13.71 -42.84
N GLN A 178 19.77 -12.61 -43.51
CA GLN A 178 20.59 -11.53 -42.97
C GLN A 178 19.77 -10.47 -42.22
N LEU A 179 18.45 -10.40 -42.43
CA LEU A 179 17.58 -9.38 -41.83
C LEU A 179 17.71 -9.36 -40.29
N LYS A 180 17.65 -10.51 -39.64
CA LYS A 180 17.78 -10.57 -38.16
C LYS A 180 19.10 -10.05 -37.65
N LYS A 181 20.19 -10.26 -38.37
CA LYS A 181 21.51 -9.75 -38.03
C LYS A 181 21.56 -8.22 -38.12
N GLU A 182 20.96 -7.67 -39.16
CA GLU A 182 20.90 -6.21 -39.36
C GLU A 182 20.04 -5.53 -38.28
N TYR A 183 18.91 -6.10 -37.90
CA TYR A 183 18.14 -5.64 -36.74
C TYR A 183 18.98 -5.70 -35.45
N ALA A 184 19.66 -6.81 -35.22
CA ALA A 184 20.47 -6.98 -34.01
C ALA A 184 21.58 -5.93 -33.91
N LEU A 185 22.29 -5.61 -35.00
CA LEU A 185 23.32 -4.57 -35.04
C LEU A 185 22.79 -3.18 -34.65
N ARG A 186 21.52 -2.87 -34.93
CA ARG A 186 20.89 -1.59 -34.57
C ARG A 186 20.43 -1.58 -33.13
N PHE A 187 19.86 -2.68 -32.64
CA PHE A 187 19.36 -2.78 -31.25
C PHE A 187 20.50 -2.77 -30.24
N THR A 188 21.67 -3.34 -30.59
CA THR A 188 22.84 -3.43 -29.68
C THR A 188 23.71 -2.17 -29.66
N ARG A 189 23.35 -1.12 -30.39
CA ARG A 189 24.06 0.16 -30.32
C ARG A 189 24.05 0.70 -28.88
N PRO A 190 25.13 1.38 -28.43
CA PRO A 190 25.21 1.88 -27.06
C PRO A 190 24.00 2.72 -26.62
N GLU A 191 23.50 3.59 -27.49
CA GLU A 191 22.33 4.45 -27.28
C GLU A 191 21.02 3.67 -27.09
N ASN A 192 20.93 2.47 -27.65
CA ASN A 192 19.73 1.63 -27.61
C ASN A 192 19.81 0.54 -26.50
N LYS A 193 20.92 0.46 -25.78
CA LYS A 193 21.22 -0.59 -24.81
C LYS A 193 20.13 -0.82 -23.78
N GLU A 194 19.50 0.26 -23.33
CA GLU A 194 18.38 0.20 -22.38
C GLU A 194 17.18 -0.54 -22.97
N PHE A 195 16.90 -0.41 -24.24
CA PHE A 195 15.71 -0.91 -24.93
C PHE A 195 15.93 -2.21 -25.70
N GLU A 196 17.17 -2.66 -25.76
CA GLU A 196 17.63 -3.82 -26.56
C GLU A 196 16.75 -5.05 -26.34
N ALA A 197 16.52 -5.44 -25.07
CA ALA A 197 15.74 -6.65 -24.74
C ALA A 197 14.27 -6.56 -25.24
N VAL A 198 13.69 -5.37 -25.21
CA VAL A 198 12.29 -5.15 -25.66
C VAL A 198 12.26 -5.17 -27.19
N CYS A 199 13.22 -4.55 -27.87
CA CYS A 199 13.35 -4.59 -29.33
C CYS A 199 13.50 -6.04 -29.84
N PHE A 200 14.31 -6.86 -29.18
CA PHE A 200 14.40 -8.29 -29.50
C PHE A 200 13.13 -9.05 -29.21
N ALA A 201 12.36 -8.67 -28.19
CA ALA A 201 11.06 -9.28 -27.92
C ALA A 201 10.07 -8.98 -29.07
N ILE A 202 10.04 -7.75 -29.55
CA ILE A 202 9.23 -7.33 -30.71
C ILE A 202 9.64 -8.14 -31.95
N LEU A 203 10.95 -8.19 -32.26
CA LEU A 203 11.47 -8.90 -33.44
C LEU A 203 11.15 -10.39 -33.44
N ASN A 204 11.11 -11.03 -32.27
CA ASN A 204 10.87 -12.45 -32.11
C ASN A 204 9.41 -12.80 -31.81
N GLY A 205 8.48 -11.85 -31.82
CA GLY A 205 7.06 -12.08 -31.54
C GLY A 205 6.78 -12.57 -30.12
N LYS A 206 7.66 -12.23 -29.15
CA LYS A 206 7.47 -12.57 -27.75
C LYS A 206 6.51 -11.60 -27.06
N ARG A 207 6.03 -11.95 -25.87
CA ARG A 207 5.21 -11.09 -25.02
C ARG A 207 6.00 -9.87 -24.55
N VAL A 208 5.88 -8.77 -25.27
CA VAL A 208 6.62 -7.52 -25.03
C VAL A 208 6.33 -6.95 -23.65
N SER A 209 5.07 -7.00 -23.21
CA SER A 209 4.65 -6.51 -21.89
C SER A 209 5.42 -7.15 -20.73
N GLU A 210 5.69 -8.46 -20.78
CA GLU A 210 6.45 -9.14 -19.73
C GLU A 210 7.89 -8.62 -19.61
N VAL A 211 8.51 -8.31 -20.76
CA VAL A 211 9.88 -7.78 -20.79
C VAL A 211 9.91 -6.34 -20.26
N ILE A 212 8.91 -5.53 -20.62
CA ILE A 212 8.80 -4.16 -20.11
C ILE A 212 8.57 -4.17 -18.60
N TRP A 213 7.60 -4.95 -18.09
CA TRP A 213 7.35 -5.04 -16.66
C TRP A 213 8.57 -5.49 -15.84
N LYS A 214 9.38 -6.38 -16.40
CA LYS A 214 10.64 -6.78 -15.77
C LYS A 214 11.62 -5.62 -15.64
N LYS A 215 11.72 -4.77 -16.67
CA LYS A 215 12.59 -3.58 -16.66
C LYS A 215 12.08 -2.50 -15.70
N VAL A 216 10.79 -2.21 -15.72
CA VAL A 216 10.17 -1.26 -14.78
C VAL A 216 10.39 -1.71 -13.33
N GLY A 217 10.38 -3.01 -13.07
CA GLY A 217 10.67 -3.58 -11.74
C GLY A 217 12.15 -3.57 -11.35
N ASP A 218 13.04 -3.01 -12.16
CA ASP A 218 14.46 -2.92 -11.84
C ASP A 218 14.70 -2.10 -10.57
N ALA A 219 15.60 -2.60 -9.73
CA ALA A 219 15.91 -1.97 -8.45
C ALA A 219 16.51 -0.55 -8.59
N GLN A 220 17.09 -0.22 -9.73
CA GLN A 220 17.61 1.12 -9.99
C GLN A 220 16.50 2.12 -10.24
N PHE A 221 15.49 1.76 -11.07
CA PHE A 221 14.29 2.59 -11.25
C PHE A 221 13.57 2.81 -9.92
N MET A 222 13.30 1.73 -9.19
CA MET A 222 12.59 1.79 -7.91
C MET A 222 13.30 2.67 -6.88
N ARG A 223 14.63 2.69 -6.86
CA ARG A 223 15.43 3.60 -6.01
C ARG A 223 15.39 5.05 -6.48
N GLY A 224 15.40 5.28 -7.78
CA GLY A 224 15.36 6.64 -8.37
C GLY A 224 14.06 7.39 -8.12
N VAL A 225 12.94 6.67 -7.94
CA VAL A 225 11.62 7.26 -7.66
C VAL A 225 11.38 7.47 -6.17
N GLN A 226 12.02 6.68 -5.30
CA GLN A 226 11.84 6.71 -3.85
C GLN A 226 12.04 8.10 -3.22
N PRO A 227 13.05 8.93 -3.56
CA PRO A 227 13.20 10.27 -2.99
C PRO A 227 12.04 11.22 -3.26
N MET A 228 11.32 11.02 -4.36
CA MET A 228 10.13 11.84 -4.69
C MET A 228 8.91 11.47 -3.84
N VAL A 229 8.89 10.26 -3.26
CA VAL A 229 7.79 9.74 -2.45
C VAL A 229 8.04 9.97 -0.96
N ASP A 230 9.27 9.82 -0.49
CA ASP A 230 9.65 9.98 0.92
C ASP A 230 9.51 11.44 1.40
N ALA A 231 9.52 12.42 0.49
CA ALA A 231 9.28 13.83 0.81
C ALA A 231 7.84 14.11 1.33
N TYR A 232 6.96 13.12 1.33
CA TYR A 232 5.57 13.21 1.80
C TYR A 232 5.22 12.19 2.89
N SER A 233 6.23 11.50 3.44
CA SER A 233 6.09 10.63 4.61
C SER A 233 6.13 11.47 5.88
N ILE A 234 5.12 12.34 6.08
CA ILE A 234 4.84 13.03 7.35
C ILE A 234 3.37 12.79 7.68
#